data_5c977d3b98b69b8e4cb86a815e604cd6
#
_entry.id   5c977d3b98b69b8e4cb86a815e604cd6
#
_cell.length_a   1.000
_cell.length_b   1.000
_cell.length_c   1.000
_cell.angle_alpha   90.00
_cell.angle_beta   90.00
_cell.angle_gamma   90.00
#
_symmetry.space_group_name_H-M   'P 1'
#
loop_
_entity.id
_entity.type
_entity.pdbx_description
1 polymer ?
#
loop_
_entity_poly.entity_id
_entity_poly.type
_entity_poly.pdbx_seq_one_letter_code
_entity_poly.pdbx_strand_id
1 'polypeptide(L)'
;LKNIKENIDVLTLSATPIPRTLQFSLMAARDLSIINTPPPNRYPISSEVIRFNEATIRDAITLEILRGGQVFFIHNRIENINEVAGLIQRLVPDARIQVGHGRLDGKKLEQLMLDFMEGSFDVLVSTTIVESGLDVPNANTIFINNSNNFGLSDLHQMRGRVGRTNKKA
;
A
#
# COMPACT_ATOMS: atom_id res chain seq x y z
N LEU A 1 22.28 -0.59 18.52
CA LEU A 1 22.35 -1.88 17.80
C LEU A 1 23.80 -2.34 17.52
N LYS A 2 24.80 -1.44 17.49
CA LYS A 2 26.20 -1.84 17.25
C LYS A 2 26.85 -2.65 18.38
N ASN A 3 26.40 -2.48 19.61
CA ASN A 3 27.02 -3.10 20.81
C ASN A 3 26.42 -4.47 21.20
N ILE A 4 25.42 -4.99 20.45
CA ILE A 4 24.76 -6.27 20.75
C ILE A 4 25.27 -7.39 19.82
N LYS A 5 26.26 -7.10 18.95
CA LYS A 5 26.60 -7.96 17.80
C LYS A 5 27.58 -9.10 18.05
N GLU A 6 28.12 -9.26 19.24
CA GLU A 6 29.20 -10.26 19.42
C GLU A 6 28.75 -11.73 19.51
N ASN A 7 27.43 -12.01 19.72
CA ASN A 7 26.93 -13.39 19.80
C ASN A 7 25.48 -13.57 19.26
N ILE A 8 25.06 -12.79 18.28
CA ILE A 8 23.70 -12.87 17.74
C ILE A 8 23.74 -12.96 16.22
N ASP A 9 23.10 -13.97 15.65
CA ASP A 9 22.85 -14.07 14.21
C ASP A 9 21.81 -13.04 13.79
N VAL A 10 22.12 -12.24 12.76
CA VAL A 10 21.23 -11.16 12.27
C VAL A 10 20.83 -11.45 10.84
N LEU A 11 19.54 -11.73 10.64
CA LEU A 11 18.91 -11.85 9.33
C LEU A 11 18.22 -10.53 8.97
N THR A 12 18.54 -10.00 7.81
CA THR A 12 17.88 -8.81 7.25
C THR A 12 17.11 -9.19 5.99
N LEU A 13 15.81 -8.92 5.96
CA LEU A 13 14.95 -9.19 4.81
C LEU A 13 14.53 -7.87 4.18
N SER A 14 14.48 -7.82 2.85
CA SER A 14 13.98 -6.68 2.09
C SER A 14 13.24 -7.17 0.84
N ALA A 15 12.05 -6.64 0.61
CA ALA A 15 11.29 -6.88 -0.63
C ALA A 15 11.73 -5.93 -1.75
N THR A 16 12.27 -4.77 -1.39
CA THR A 16 12.77 -3.74 -2.31
C THR A 16 14.19 -3.38 -1.90
N PRO A 17 15.22 -3.99 -2.51
CA PRO A 17 16.60 -3.67 -2.16
C PRO A 17 16.90 -2.20 -2.50
N ILE A 18 16.98 -1.37 -1.46
CA ILE A 18 17.43 0.03 -1.60
C ILE A 18 18.94 0.00 -1.85
N PRO A 19 19.50 0.96 -2.62
CA PRO A 19 20.93 1.00 -2.94
C PRO A 19 21.85 0.81 -1.74
N ARG A 20 21.51 1.31 -0.56
CA ARG A 20 22.29 1.11 0.67
C ARG A 20 22.36 -0.36 1.11
N THR A 21 21.24 -1.07 1.12
CA THR A 21 21.21 -2.49 1.54
C THR A 21 21.94 -3.36 0.53
N LEU A 22 21.73 -3.08 -0.76
CA LEU A 22 22.43 -3.75 -1.85
C LEU A 22 23.94 -3.44 -1.82
N GLN A 23 24.33 -2.22 -1.54
CA GLN A 23 25.73 -1.79 -1.45
C GLN A 23 26.46 -2.50 -0.32
N PHE A 24 25.84 -2.68 0.86
CA PHE A 24 26.43 -3.45 1.96
C PHE A 24 26.63 -4.93 1.62
N SER A 25 25.72 -5.51 0.85
CA SER A 25 25.86 -6.90 0.38
C SER A 25 26.91 -7.05 -0.72
N LEU A 26 26.95 -6.13 -1.67
CA LEU A 26 27.94 -6.09 -2.74
C LEU A 26 29.38 -5.82 -2.23
N MET A 27 29.52 -5.13 -1.10
CA MET A 27 30.81 -4.91 -0.42
C MET A 27 31.27 -6.13 0.41
N ALA A 28 30.65 -7.31 0.24
CA ALA A 28 30.94 -8.54 0.98
C ALA A 28 30.84 -8.41 2.51
N ALA A 29 30.13 -7.39 2.99
CA ALA A 29 29.92 -7.20 4.43
C ALA A 29 28.85 -8.16 5.01
N ARG A 30 28.09 -8.85 4.15
CA ARG A 30 27.06 -9.86 4.50
C ARG A 30 26.82 -10.79 3.31
N ASP A 31 26.51 -12.03 3.60
CA ASP A 31 26.03 -12.99 2.61
C ASP A 31 24.66 -12.56 2.08
N LEU A 32 24.45 -12.71 0.78
CA LEU A 32 23.22 -12.35 0.09
C LEU A 32 22.55 -13.62 -0.46
N SER A 33 21.30 -13.83 -0.07
CA SER A 33 20.44 -14.84 -0.69
C SER A 33 19.26 -14.16 -1.38
N ILE A 34 18.95 -14.60 -2.61
CA ILE A 34 17.87 -14.06 -3.41
C ILE A 34 16.76 -15.11 -3.54
N ILE A 35 15.55 -14.76 -3.16
CA ILE A 35 14.36 -15.60 -3.32
C ILE A 35 13.68 -15.17 -4.62
N ASN A 36 13.85 -15.99 -5.68
CA ASN A 36 13.34 -15.70 -7.02
C ASN A 36 11.98 -16.36 -7.32
N THR A 37 11.57 -17.36 -6.51
CA THR A 37 10.33 -18.09 -6.76
C THR A 37 9.15 -17.31 -6.18
N PRO A 38 8.22 -16.81 -7.01
CA PRO A 38 7.01 -16.15 -6.51
C PRO A 38 6.10 -17.19 -5.84
N PRO A 39 5.25 -16.77 -4.87
CA PRO A 39 4.22 -17.63 -4.31
C PRO A 39 3.28 -18.13 -5.41
N PRO A 40 2.83 -19.40 -5.34
CA PRO A 40 1.83 -19.92 -6.29
C PRO A 40 0.51 -19.15 -6.15
N ASN A 41 -0.27 -19.11 -7.24
CA ASN A 41 -1.62 -18.50 -7.29
C ASN A 41 -1.67 -16.98 -7.10
N ARG A 42 -0.64 -16.24 -7.51
CA ARG A 42 -0.70 -14.78 -7.62
C ARG A 42 -0.79 -14.35 -9.07
N TYR A 43 -1.81 -13.55 -9.38
CA TYR A 43 -1.86 -12.83 -10.65
C TYR A 43 -0.91 -11.64 -10.64
N PRO A 44 -0.28 -11.32 -11.79
CA PRO A 44 0.50 -10.10 -11.90
C PRO A 44 -0.39 -8.87 -11.69
N ILE A 45 0.13 -7.89 -10.96
CA ILE A 45 -0.55 -6.61 -10.74
C ILE A 45 -0.45 -5.79 -12.03
N SER A 46 -1.58 -5.39 -12.60
CA SER A 46 -1.62 -4.44 -13.70
C SER A 46 -1.34 -3.03 -13.16
N SER A 47 -0.37 -2.33 -13.74
CA SER A 47 0.02 -1.01 -13.28
C SER A 47 0.01 -0.03 -14.43
N GLU A 48 -0.67 1.10 -14.25
CA GLU A 48 -0.79 2.16 -15.25
C GLU A 48 -0.40 3.51 -14.66
N VAL A 49 0.23 4.34 -15.48
CA VAL A 49 0.53 5.73 -15.15
C VAL A 49 -0.37 6.61 -16.02
N ILE A 50 -1.33 7.25 -15.40
CA ILE A 50 -2.33 8.09 -16.08
C ILE A 50 -2.38 9.50 -15.48
N ARG A 51 -2.91 10.46 -16.23
CA ARG A 51 -3.31 11.74 -15.66
C ARG A 51 -4.50 11.54 -14.73
N PHE A 52 -4.63 12.40 -13.72
CA PHE A 52 -5.80 12.38 -12.84
C PHE A 52 -7.09 12.43 -13.68
N ASN A 53 -7.94 11.42 -13.52
CA ASN A 53 -9.17 11.27 -14.27
C ASN A 53 -10.29 10.75 -13.38
N GLU A 54 -11.29 11.57 -13.15
CA GLU A 54 -12.41 11.25 -12.25
C GLU A 54 -13.24 10.06 -12.75
N ALA A 55 -13.41 9.93 -14.07
CA ALA A 55 -14.17 8.82 -14.65
C ALA A 55 -13.44 7.48 -14.39
N THR A 56 -12.12 7.45 -14.60
CA THR A 56 -11.31 6.25 -14.32
C THR A 56 -11.36 5.87 -12.83
N ILE A 57 -11.28 6.85 -11.95
CA ILE A 57 -11.36 6.62 -10.49
C ILE A 57 -12.73 6.06 -10.11
N ARG A 58 -13.81 6.69 -10.59
CA ARG A 58 -15.18 6.24 -10.36
C ARG A 58 -15.39 4.81 -10.83
N ASP A 59 -15.02 4.53 -12.07
CA ASP A 59 -15.30 3.24 -12.70
C ASP A 59 -14.51 2.11 -12.01
N ALA A 60 -13.24 2.35 -11.64
CA ALA A 60 -12.43 1.36 -10.95
C ALA A 60 -12.92 1.13 -9.51
N ILE A 61 -13.30 2.17 -8.76
CA ILE A 61 -13.86 2.00 -7.41
C ILE A 61 -15.19 1.24 -7.48
N THR A 62 -16.08 1.61 -8.41
CA THR A 62 -17.36 0.94 -8.60
C THR A 62 -17.17 -0.54 -8.95
N LEU A 63 -16.24 -0.86 -9.85
CA LEU A 63 -15.92 -2.24 -10.21
C LEU A 63 -15.42 -3.03 -9.01
N GLU A 64 -14.57 -2.40 -8.18
CA GLU A 64 -14.00 -3.06 -7.01
C GLU A 64 -15.09 -3.39 -5.97
N ILE A 65 -15.98 -2.44 -5.69
CA ILE A 65 -17.11 -2.62 -4.77
C ILE A 65 -18.05 -3.71 -5.27
N LEU A 66 -18.39 -3.72 -6.57
CA LEU A 66 -19.27 -4.72 -7.18
C LEU A 66 -18.73 -6.15 -7.04
N ARG A 67 -17.42 -6.33 -7.06
CA ARG A 67 -16.81 -7.65 -6.86
C ARG A 67 -16.47 -7.98 -5.39
N GLY A 68 -16.93 -7.13 -4.45
CA GLY A 68 -16.70 -7.30 -3.00
C GLY A 68 -15.25 -7.07 -2.59
N GLY A 69 -14.52 -6.24 -3.33
CA GLY A 69 -13.17 -5.84 -3.02
C GLY A 69 -13.10 -4.48 -2.34
N GLN A 70 -11.87 -4.05 -2.01
CA GLN A 70 -11.57 -2.81 -1.34
C GLN A 70 -10.48 -2.02 -2.07
N VAL A 71 -10.45 -0.72 -1.85
CA VAL A 71 -9.56 0.21 -2.55
C VAL A 71 -8.70 0.99 -1.59
N PHE A 72 -7.39 1.03 -1.84
CA PHE A 72 -6.50 2.04 -1.27
C PHE A 72 -6.45 3.27 -2.17
N PHE A 73 -6.61 4.45 -1.59
CA PHE A 73 -6.36 5.70 -2.26
C PHE A 73 -5.29 6.49 -1.51
N ILE A 74 -4.07 6.48 -2.02
CA ILE A 74 -2.92 7.11 -1.38
C ILE A 74 -2.82 8.57 -1.80
N HIS A 75 -2.80 9.48 -0.81
CA HIS A 75 -2.65 10.91 -1.01
C HIS A 75 -1.70 11.52 0.03
N ASN A 76 -0.53 11.96 -0.41
CA ASN A 76 0.59 12.33 0.49
C ASN A 76 0.49 13.75 1.11
N ARG A 77 -0.71 14.32 1.22
CA ARG A 77 -0.91 15.61 1.85
C ARG A 77 -2.08 15.55 2.84
N ILE A 78 -1.78 15.72 4.11
CA ILE A 78 -2.79 15.67 5.18
C ILE A 78 -3.74 16.87 5.08
N GLU A 79 -3.22 18.03 4.65
CA GLU A 79 -3.94 19.30 4.64
C GLU A 79 -5.23 19.25 3.80
N ASN A 80 -5.22 18.52 2.70
CA ASN A 80 -6.37 18.42 1.79
C ASN A 80 -6.88 16.98 1.59
N ILE A 81 -6.50 16.04 2.47
CA ILE A 81 -6.92 14.63 2.35
C ILE A 81 -8.44 14.47 2.46
N ASN A 82 -9.09 15.30 3.28
CA ASN A 82 -10.56 15.31 3.42
C ASN A 82 -11.25 15.83 2.17
N GLU A 83 -10.65 16.77 1.45
CA GLU A 83 -11.19 17.28 0.16
C GLU A 83 -11.14 16.16 -0.90
N VAL A 84 -10.04 15.40 -0.92
CA VAL A 84 -9.90 14.24 -1.80
C VAL A 84 -10.92 13.16 -1.45
N ALA A 85 -11.11 12.85 -0.17
CA ALA A 85 -12.12 11.90 0.26
C ALA A 85 -13.53 12.39 -0.13
N GLY A 86 -13.83 13.68 0.05
CA GLY A 86 -15.09 14.30 -0.38
C GLY A 86 -15.29 14.28 -1.90
N LEU A 87 -14.23 14.41 -2.68
CA LEU A 87 -14.29 14.22 -4.13
C LEU A 87 -14.66 12.78 -4.48
N ILE A 88 -13.98 11.80 -3.90
CA ILE A 88 -14.26 10.38 -4.15
C ILE A 88 -15.69 10.03 -3.74
N GLN A 89 -16.18 10.57 -2.60
CA GLN A 89 -17.56 10.36 -2.15
C GLN A 89 -18.59 10.92 -3.16
N ARG A 90 -18.29 12.05 -3.81
CA ARG A 90 -19.17 12.57 -4.86
C ARG A 90 -19.14 11.73 -6.14
N LEU A 91 -17.98 11.14 -6.48
CA LEU A 91 -17.84 10.30 -7.65
C LEU A 91 -18.54 8.94 -7.47
N VAL A 92 -18.51 8.39 -6.26
CA VAL A 92 -19.13 7.10 -5.90
C VAL A 92 -19.91 7.28 -4.59
N PRO A 93 -21.17 7.80 -4.66
CA PRO A 93 -21.94 8.11 -3.46
C PRO A 93 -22.23 6.93 -2.54
N ASP A 94 -22.34 5.75 -3.10
CA ASP A 94 -22.64 4.51 -2.36
C ASP A 94 -21.39 3.89 -1.67
N ALA A 95 -20.19 4.41 -1.95
CA ALA A 95 -18.97 3.91 -1.34
C ALA A 95 -18.84 4.36 0.12
N ARG A 96 -18.50 3.45 1.01
CA ARG A 96 -18.15 3.74 2.39
C ARG A 96 -16.67 4.12 2.44
N ILE A 97 -16.39 5.38 2.75
CA ILE A 97 -15.04 5.94 2.70
C ILE A 97 -14.57 6.33 4.09
N GLN A 98 -13.34 5.99 4.43
CA GLN A 98 -12.67 6.44 5.64
C GLN A 98 -11.32 7.08 5.32
N VAL A 99 -10.89 7.98 6.20
CA VAL A 99 -9.63 8.71 6.05
C VAL A 99 -8.66 8.32 7.16
N GLY A 100 -7.44 7.97 6.77
CA GLY A 100 -6.37 7.62 7.69
C GLY A 100 -5.08 8.40 7.43
N HIS A 101 -4.46 8.96 8.46
CA HIS A 101 -3.20 9.68 8.33
C HIS A 101 -2.37 9.61 9.63
N GLY A 102 -1.07 9.83 9.55
CA GLY A 102 -0.14 9.68 10.66
C GLY A 102 -0.32 10.64 11.85
N ARG A 103 -1.22 11.64 11.73
CA ARG A 103 -1.60 12.51 12.86
C ARG A 103 -2.76 11.95 13.70
N LEU A 104 -3.36 10.84 13.27
CA LEU A 104 -4.35 10.13 14.10
C LEU A 104 -3.64 9.51 15.30
N ASP A 105 -4.35 9.45 16.42
CA ASP A 105 -3.89 8.68 17.58
C ASP A 105 -3.69 7.21 17.19
N GLY A 106 -2.62 6.59 17.71
CA GLY A 106 -2.22 5.23 17.34
C GLY A 106 -3.34 4.19 17.50
N LYS A 107 -4.14 4.30 18.57
CA LYS A 107 -5.30 3.41 18.79
C LYS A 107 -6.40 3.60 17.74
N LYS A 108 -6.65 4.86 17.34
CA LYS A 108 -7.64 5.17 16.30
C LYS A 108 -7.17 4.67 14.94
N LEU A 109 -5.88 4.78 14.67
CA LEU A 109 -5.30 4.28 13.42
C LEU A 109 -5.35 2.74 13.37
N GLU A 110 -5.02 2.08 14.47
CA GLU A 110 -5.11 0.63 14.60
C GLU A 110 -6.56 0.15 14.39
N GLN A 111 -7.54 0.77 15.05
CA GLN A 111 -8.95 0.44 14.88
C GLN A 111 -9.40 0.66 13.42
N LEU A 112 -9.04 1.78 12.81
CA LEU A 112 -9.34 2.06 11.40
C LEU A 112 -8.82 0.95 10.47
N MET A 113 -7.61 0.45 10.73
CA MET A 113 -7.01 -0.61 9.92
C MET A 113 -7.71 -1.96 10.17
N LEU A 114 -8.11 -2.27 11.41
CA LEU A 114 -8.90 -3.47 11.73
C LEU A 114 -10.27 -3.42 11.03
N ASP A 115 -10.97 -2.29 11.12
CA ASP A 115 -12.26 -2.09 10.45
C ASP A 115 -12.13 -2.24 8.92
N PHE A 116 -11.00 -1.80 8.34
CA PHE A 116 -10.73 -1.98 6.91
C PHE A 116 -10.49 -3.45 6.57
N MET A 117 -9.71 -4.16 7.37
CA MET A 117 -9.46 -5.60 7.16
C MET A 117 -10.75 -6.43 7.25
N GLU A 118 -11.68 -6.04 8.13
CA GLU A 118 -12.98 -6.68 8.30
C GLU A 118 -14.00 -6.30 7.22
N GLY A 119 -13.66 -5.37 6.32
CA GLY A 119 -14.55 -4.92 5.25
C GLY A 119 -15.65 -3.97 5.71
N SER A 120 -15.48 -3.29 6.83
CA SER A 120 -16.46 -2.33 7.36
C SER A 120 -16.64 -1.13 6.44
N PHE A 121 -15.67 -0.85 5.58
CA PHE A 121 -15.75 0.19 4.54
C PHE A 121 -14.95 -0.20 3.29
N ASP A 122 -15.21 0.50 2.17
CA ASP A 122 -14.80 0.09 0.84
C ASP A 122 -13.53 0.81 0.37
N VAL A 123 -13.35 2.07 0.76
CA VAL A 123 -12.22 2.89 0.32
C VAL A 123 -11.49 3.49 1.51
N LEU A 124 -10.20 3.23 1.61
CA LEU A 124 -9.31 3.90 2.55
C LEU A 124 -8.51 4.99 1.83
N VAL A 125 -8.84 6.24 2.11
CA VAL A 125 -8.04 7.40 1.67
C VAL A 125 -6.97 7.65 2.73
N SER A 126 -5.70 7.47 2.39
CA SER A 126 -4.65 7.56 3.40
C SER A 126 -3.36 8.19 2.89
N THR A 127 -2.54 8.65 3.82
CA THR A 127 -1.12 8.93 3.55
C THR A 127 -0.34 7.61 3.47
N THR A 128 0.99 7.63 3.55
CA THR A 128 1.87 6.45 3.46
C THR A 128 1.72 5.41 4.59
N ILE A 129 0.68 5.51 5.43
CA ILE A 129 0.41 4.59 6.56
C ILE A 129 0.32 3.12 6.13
N VAL A 130 0.04 2.87 4.87
CA VAL A 130 -0.05 1.54 4.26
C VAL A 130 1.28 0.76 4.36
N GLU A 131 2.37 1.43 4.75
CA GLU A 131 3.68 0.80 5.00
C GLU A 131 3.70 -0.09 6.26
N SER A 132 2.73 0.00 7.15
CA SER A 132 2.71 -0.63 8.48
C SER A 132 2.57 -2.17 8.51
N GLY A 133 2.79 -2.85 7.39
CA GLY A 133 2.88 -4.32 7.37
C GLY A 133 1.57 -5.08 7.47
N LEU A 134 0.44 -4.39 7.55
CA LEU A 134 -0.87 -5.02 7.60
C LEU A 134 -1.25 -5.63 6.25
N ASP A 135 -1.79 -6.83 6.30
CA ASP A 135 -2.29 -7.56 5.15
C ASP A 135 -3.80 -7.34 5.00
N VAL A 136 -4.23 -6.75 3.88
CA VAL A 136 -5.65 -6.56 3.56
C VAL A 136 -5.96 -7.38 2.32
N PRO A 137 -6.41 -8.63 2.50
CA PRO A 137 -6.58 -9.57 1.38
C PRO A 137 -7.55 -9.08 0.31
N ASN A 138 -8.60 -8.34 0.70
CA ASN A 138 -9.63 -7.87 -0.21
C ASN A 138 -9.27 -6.57 -0.95
N ALA A 139 -8.15 -5.93 -0.63
CA ALA A 139 -7.69 -4.75 -1.35
C ALA A 139 -6.99 -5.17 -2.65
N ASN A 140 -7.65 -4.97 -3.78
CA ASN A 140 -7.11 -5.34 -5.10
C ASN A 140 -6.84 -4.12 -6.00
N THR A 141 -7.28 -2.94 -5.61
CA THR A 141 -7.01 -1.71 -6.36
C THR A 141 -6.32 -0.68 -5.47
N ILE A 142 -5.29 -0.04 -6.01
CA ILE A 142 -4.60 1.05 -5.34
C ILE A 142 -4.43 2.23 -6.30
N PHE A 143 -4.85 3.41 -5.86
CA PHE A 143 -4.53 4.67 -6.50
C PHE A 143 -3.41 5.37 -5.73
N ILE A 144 -2.42 5.88 -6.44
CA ILE A 144 -1.34 6.67 -5.87
C ILE A 144 -1.39 8.05 -6.51
N ASN A 145 -2.04 8.99 -5.81
CA ASN A 145 -2.21 10.35 -6.29
C ASN A 145 -0.89 11.12 -6.20
N ASN A 146 -0.55 11.87 -7.27
CA ASN A 146 0.72 12.57 -7.39
C ASN A 146 1.93 11.64 -7.18
N SER A 147 1.96 10.51 -7.90
CA SER A 147 2.99 9.47 -7.81
C SER A 147 4.42 9.97 -8.00
N ASN A 148 4.59 11.11 -8.66
CA ASN A 148 5.87 11.81 -8.81
C ASN A 148 6.48 12.31 -7.49
N ASN A 149 5.71 12.37 -6.41
CA ASN A 149 6.17 12.78 -5.08
C ASN A 149 6.71 11.60 -4.24
N PHE A 150 6.72 10.39 -4.80
CA PHE A 150 7.16 9.17 -4.13
C PHE A 150 8.43 8.62 -4.78
N GLY A 151 9.29 8.03 -3.97
CA GLY A 151 10.42 7.27 -4.48
C GLY A 151 9.97 5.97 -5.17
N LEU A 152 10.78 5.46 -6.10
CA LEU A 152 10.47 4.21 -6.80
C LEU A 152 10.30 3.03 -5.83
N SER A 153 11.10 2.99 -4.76
CA SER A 153 11.00 1.99 -3.71
C SER A 153 9.63 2.04 -3.01
N ASP A 154 9.15 3.25 -2.70
CA ASP A 154 7.86 3.45 -2.04
C ASP A 154 6.70 3.01 -2.94
N LEU A 155 6.78 3.35 -4.25
CA LEU A 155 5.80 2.91 -5.23
C LEU A 155 5.75 1.38 -5.34
N HIS A 156 6.90 0.71 -5.34
CA HIS A 156 6.96 -0.75 -5.34
C HIS A 156 6.38 -1.37 -4.06
N GLN A 157 6.65 -0.78 -2.90
CA GLN A 157 6.09 -1.24 -1.64
C GLN A 157 4.57 -1.08 -1.59
N MET A 158 4.06 0.09 -2.00
CA MET A 158 2.62 0.36 -2.07
C MET A 158 1.93 -0.57 -3.07
N ARG A 159 2.49 -0.78 -4.26
CA ARG A 159 1.98 -1.77 -5.23
C ARG A 159 1.89 -3.16 -4.62
N GLY A 160 2.86 -3.56 -3.82
CA GLY A 160 2.88 -4.86 -3.13
C GLY A 160 1.81 -5.03 -2.04
N ARG A 161 1.00 -4.01 -1.76
CA ARG A 161 -0.10 -4.09 -0.80
C ARG A 161 -1.41 -4.61 -1.39
N VAL A 162 -1.53 -4.65 -2.71
CA VAL A 162 -2.70 -5.19 -3.42
C VAL A 162 -2.36 -6.49 -4.15
N GLY A 163 -3.37 -7.18 -4.66
CA GLY A 163 -3.19 -8.43 -5.41
C GLY A 163 -2.68 -9.59 -4.56
N ARG A 164 -3.12 -9.67 -3.32
CA ARG A 164 -2.72 -10.74 -2.39
C ARG A 164 -3.66 -11.93 -2.38
N THR A 165 -4.68 -11.88 -3.20
CA THR A 165 -5.64 -12.97 -3.42
C THR A 165 -5.54 -13.49 -4.86
N ASN A 166 -6.39 -14.46 -5.20
CA ASN A 166 -6.55 -14.98 -6.55
C ASN A 166 -7.39 -14.07 -7.48
N LYS A 167 -7.63 -12.80 -7.10
CA LYS A 167 -8.29 -11.79 -7.94
C LYS A 167 -7.23 -10.94 -8.65
N LYS A 168 -7.53 -10.49 -9.87
CA LYS A 168 -6.69 -9.51 -10.58
C LYS A 168 -6.67 -8.18 -9.82
N ALA A 169 -5.48 -7.61 -9.69
CA ALA A 169 -5.24 -6.29 -9.11
C ALA A 169 -4.64 -5.35 -10.15
#